data_55c5ddbce779bbeb8d9eade52ec58bc6
#
_entry.id   55c5ddbce779bbeb8d9eade52ec58bc6
#
_cell.length_a   1.000
_cell.length_b   1.000
_cell.length_c   1.000
_cell.angle_alpha   90.00
_cell.angle_beta   90.00
_cell.angle_gamma   90.00
#
_symmetry.space_group_name_H-M   'P 1'
#
loop_
_entity.id
_entity.type
_entity.pdbx_description
1 polymer ?
#
loop_
_entity_poly.entity_id
_entity_poly.type
_entity_poly.pdbx_seq_one_letter_code
_entity_poly.pdbx_strand_id
1 'polypeptide(L)'
;MSRKNRSPEEQARRAKIRELLQASNISSMEDIQNLFKETIAEFMENGLESELDEELGYGKYDYKNKDTDNSRNGHSSKTLRTSFGDVDVSVPRDRKGEFEPQLLKKNQTSISQDIEEKILSMYAKGMSTGNIETHIRDIYGIEVSDTTVSRVTDKILPVVKEWQQRPLESVYAVVFLDAIHYHVRSEGQIVKKAVYIAIGINLDGRKDVLGMWVGENESAKFWATILNGLRNRGIQDIFIACTDNLTGFSAAIEAVFPKTEIQNCIIHQLRNSSKYVSYKDLKALMADLKEVYAAVDETAALDALDRFADRWDKKYPKIAQSWRDNWPNLSTYFKFPQEVRRLIYTTNTIEGFNRQLRKVTKAKTVFPTDDSLLKMLYLAMMDITKKWTGRRQDWSMIHAQMAVYFEDRMPD
;
A
#
# COMPACT_ATOMS: atom_id res chain seq x y z
N MET A 1 -20.61 -32.43 9.90
CA MET A 1 -19.49 -31.76 10.59
C MET A 1 -19.29 -32.41 11.96
N SER A 2 -18.18 -33.11 12.18
CA SER A 2 -17.85 -33.83 13.42
C SER A 2 -17.67 -32.84 14.59
N ARG A 3 -18.42 -33.03 15.68
CA ARG A 3 -18.22 -32.29 16.93
C ARG A 3 -16.83 -32.66 17.49
N LYS A 4 -15.85 -31.73 17.48
CA LYS A 4 -14.56 -31.89 18.18
C LYS A 4 -14.86 -32.24 19.65
N ASN A 5 -14.39 -33.38 20.14
CA ASN A 5 -14.37 -33.69 21.56
C ASN A 5 -13.47 -32.67 22.27
N ARG A 6 -14.06 -31.89 23.18
CA ARG A 6 -13.39 -30.88 23.97
C ARG A 6 -12.76 -31.52 25.21
N SER A 7 -11.60 -31.00 25.64
CA SER A 7 -10.96 -31.46 26.85
C SER A 7 -11.83 -31.21 28.11
N PRO A 8 -11.68 -32.02 29.18
CA PRO A 8 -12.39 -31.80 30.44
C PRO A 8 -12.17 -30.38 31.02
N GLU A 9 -10.96 -29.84 30.89
CA GLU A 9 -10.62 -28.48 31.30
C GLU A 9 -11.36 -27.40 30.50
N GLU A 10 -11.51 -27.60 29.18
CA GLU A 10 -12.27 -26.69 28.33
C GLU A 10 -13.76 -26.72 28.65
N GLN A 11 -14.28 -27.88 29.02
CA GLN A 11 -15.67 -28.04 29.45
C GLN A 11 -15.93 -27.35 30.80
N ALA A 12 -15.01 -27.52 31.77
CA ALA A 12 -15.10 -26.86 33.08
C ALA A 12 -15.02 -25.33 32.98
N ARG A 13 -14.12 -24.82 32.13
CA ARG A 13 -14.00 -23.38 31.85
C ARG A 13 -15.29 -22.80 31.27
N ARG A 14 -15.89 -23.50 30.32
CA ARG A 14 -17.17 -23.08 29.70
C ARG A 14 -18.36 -23.15 30.66
N ALA A 15 -18.36 -24.08 31.60
CA ALA A 15 -19.38 -24.14 32.63
C ALA A 15 -19.33 -22.88 33.51
N LYS A 16 -18.13 -22.47 33.95
CA LYS A 16 -17.93 -21.24 34.73
C LYS A 16 -18.31 -19.98 33.95
N ILE A 17 -17.97 -19.91 32.64
CA ILE A 17 -18.39 -18.80 31.79
C ILE A 17 -19.90 -18.72 31.66
N ARG A 18 -20.60 -19.87 31.51
CA ARG A 18 -22.08 -19.86 31.45
C ARG A 18 -22.71 -19.39 32.74
N GLU A 19 -22.17 -19.81 33.88
CA GLU A 19 -22.65 -19.38 35.20
C GLU A 19 -22.50 -17.86 35.35
N LEU A 20 -21.37 -17.32 34.96
CA LEU A 20 -21.08 -15.89 34.97
C LEU A 20 -22.03 -15.11 34.03
N LEU A 21 -22.27 -15.61 32.81
CA LEU A 21 -23.22 -15.02 31.86
C LEU A 21 -24.66 -15.07 32.36
N GLN A 22 -25.06 -16.11 33.08
CA GLN A 22 -26.40 -16.23 33.68
C GLN A 22 -26.57 -15.26 34.87
N ALA A 23 -25.52 -15.07 35.67
CA ALA A 23 -25.55 -14.13 36.81
C ALA A 23 -25.59 -12.65 36.35
N SER A 24 -25.06 -12.34 35.17
CA SER A 24 -24.93 -10.95 34.69
C SER A 24 -26.16 -10.39 33.96
N ASN A 25 -27.26 -11.14 33.85
CA ASN A 25 -28.53 -10.70 33.22
C ASN A 25 -28.36 -9.98 31.88
N ILE A 26 -27.50 -10.51 31.00
CA ILE A 26 -27.14 -9.91 29.72
C ILE A 26 -28.34 -9.92 28.76
N SER A 27 -28.74 -8.74 28.32
CA SER A 27 -29.87 -8.52 27.41
C SER A 27 -29.46 -7.79 26.12
N SER A 28 -28.29 -7.13 26.12
CA SER A 28 -27.82 -6.30 25.01
C SER A 28 -26.33 -6.55 24.70
N MET A 29 -25.87 -6.06 23.53
CA MET A 29 -24.45 -6.05 23.19
C MET A 29 -23.64 -5.12 24.12
N GLU A 30 -24.28 -4.08 24.62
CA GLU A 30 -23.69 -3.15 25.59
C GLU A 30 -23.40 -3.84 26.93
N ASP A 31 -24.31 -4.71 27.40
CA ASP A 31 -24.09 -5.50 28.62
C ASP A 31 -22.89 -6.45 28.46
N ILE A 32 -22.73 -7.04 27.27
CA ILE A 32 -21.56 -7.88 26.95
C ILE A 32 -20.28 -7.06 27.00
N GLN A 33 -20.28 -5.85 26.42
CA GLN A 33 -19.09 -4.98 26.45
C GLN A 33 -18.76 -4.56 27.88
N ASN A 34 -19.75 -4.22 28.69
CA ASN A 34 -19.55 -3.85 30.10
C ASN A 34 -18.98 -5.02 30.91
N LEU A 35 -19.49 -6.23 30.72
CA LEU A 35 -18.94 -7.42 31.37
C LEU A 35 -17.47 -7.67 30.99
N PHE A 36 -17.09 -7.44 29.71
CA PHE A 36 -15.68 -7.54 29.31
C PHE A 36 -14.84 -6.43 29.95
N LYS A 37 -15.34 -5.20 30.05
CA LYS A 37 -14.64 -4.11 30.74
C LYS A 37 -14.37 -4.45 32.22
N GLU A 38 -15.40 -4.92 32.92
CA GLU A 38 -15.29 -5.35 34.32
C GLU A 38 -14.29 -6.51 34.47
N THR A 39 -14.35 -7.50 33.61
CA THR A 39 -13.43 -8.64 33.62
C THR A 39 -11.97 -8.21 33.38
N ILE A 40 -11.74 -7.24 32.48
CA ILE A 40 -10.41 -6.70 32.22
C ILE A 40 -9.92 -5.89 33.43
N ALA A 41 -10.76 -5.06 34.01
CA ALA A 41 -10.43 -4.28 35.21
C ALA A 41 -9.99 -5.21 36.34
N GLU A 42 -10.82 -6.19 36.69
CA GLU A 42 -10.55 -7.17 37.73
C GLU A 42 -9.25 -7.97 37.50
N PHE A 43 -9.02 -8.42 36.23
CA PHE A 43 -7.79 -9.13 35.87
C PHE A 43 -6.55 -8.25 36.06
N MET A 44 -6.62 -6.98 35.60
CA MET A 44 -5.51 -6.04 35.73
C MET A 44 -5.23 -5.67 37.19
N GLU A 45 -6.24 -5.40 37.94
CA GLU A 45 -6.12 -5.03 39.37
C GLU A 45 -5.54 -6.18 40.20
N ASN A 46 -6.01 -7.41 39.99
CA ASN A 46 -5.47 -8.59 40.68
C ASN A 46 -4.02 -8.86 40.26
N GLY A 47 -3.67 -8.68 38.96
CA GLY A 47 -2.30 -8.82 38.46
C GLY A 47 -1.35 -7.79 39.08
N LEU A 48 -1.78 -6.53 39.13
CA LEU A 48 -1.01 -5.43 39.72
C LEU A 48 -0.81 -5.57 41.23
N GLU A 49 -1.83 -6.09 41.94
CA GLU A 49 -1.70 -6.42 43.36
C GLU A 49 -0.68 -7.55 43.58
N SER A 50 -0.70 -8.59 42.75
CA SER A 50 0.26 -9.69 42.82
C SER A 50 1.69 -9.21 42.53
N GLU A 51 1.91 -8.32 41.55
CA GLU A 51 3.22 -7.71 41.29
C GLU A 51 3.71 -6.90 42.51
N LEU A 52 2.82 -6.15 43.16
CA LEU A 52 3.20 -5.39 44.36
C LEU A 52 3.48 -6.31 45.56
N ASP A 53 2.77 -7.43 45.67
CA ASP A 53 3.03 -8.44 46.72
C ASP A 53 4.42 -9.06 46.55
N GLU A 54 4.79 -9.39 45.31
CA GLU A 54 6.12 -9.93 44.97
C GLU A 54 7.22 -8.89 45.22
N GLU A 55 7.02 -7.63 44.83
CA GLU A 55 8.01 -6.56 45.04
C GLU A 55 8.24 -6.24 46.52
N LEU A 56 7.17 -6.20 47.31
CA LEU A 56 7.26 -5.92 48.72
C LEU A 56 7.61 -7.15 49.61
N GLY A 57 7.51 -8.37 49.02
CA GLY A 57 7.74 -9.60 49.74
C GLY A 57 6.68 -9.99 50.75
N TYR A 58 5.51 -9.29 50.79
CA TYR A 58 4.39 -9.63 51.69
C TYR A 58 3.05 -9.30 51.07
N GLY A 59 2.04 -10.15 51.33
CA GLY A 59 0.67 -9.95 50.83
C GLY A 59 -0.12 -8.89 51.61
N LYS A 60 -1.26 -8.47 51.02
CA LYS A 60 -2.20 -7.53 51.66
C LYS A 60 -2.67 -8.09 53.01
N TYR A 61 -2.51 -7.32 54.09
CA TYR A 61 -2.81 -7.69 55.50
C TYR A 61 -1.80 -8.66 56.16
N ASP A 62 -0.74 -9.12 55.50
CA ASP A 62 0.28 -10.01 56.06
C ASP A 62 1.44 -9.21 56.67
N TYR A 63 1.17 -8.45 57.71
CA TYR A 63 2.18 -7.63 58.39
C TYR A 63 3.18 -8.45 59.22
N LYS A 64 2.90 -9.75 59.51
CA LYS A 64 3.77 -10.60 60.28
C LYS A 64 5.02 -11.04 59.48
N ASN A 65 4.88 -11.16 58.16
CA ASN A 65 5.96 -11.59 57.29
C ASN A 65 6.62 -10.40 56.56
N LYS A 66 6.35 -9.18 56.98
CA LYS A 66 6.94 -7.98 56.41
C LYS A 66 8.42 -7.87 56.78
N ASP A 67 9.33 -8.09 55.81
CA ASP A 67 10.79 -7.96 55.93
C ASP A 67 11.34 -6.79 55.07
N THR A 68 10.54 -5.75 54.83
CA THR A 68 10.91 -4.56 54.08
C THR A 68 10.58 -3.29 54.81
N ASP A 69 11.36 -2.23 54.62
CA ASP A 69 11.10 -0.91 55.15
C ASP A 69 10.09 -0.11 54.30
N ASN A 70 9.70 -0.65 53.09
CA ASN A 70 8.66 -0.10 52.23
C ASN A 70 7.27 -0.59 52.65
N SER A 71 6.23 0.09 52.24
CA SER A 71 4.84 -0.23 52.62
C SER A 71 3.88 0.12 51.49
N ARG A 72 2.73 -0.56 51.43
CA ARG A 72 1.61 -0.19 50.53
C ARG A 72 1.13 1.22 50.89
N ASN A 73 0.79 2.00 49.86
CA ASN A 73 0.35 3.42 49.98
C ASN A 73 -0.91 3.71 49.15
N GLY A 74 -1.92 2.88 49.30
CA GLY A 74 -3.17 3.05 48.57
C GLY A 74 -3.05 2.81 47.05
N HIS A 75 -3.96 3.36 46.31
CA HIS A 75 -4.10 3.16 44.87
C HIS A 75 -4.21 4.51 44.14
N SER A 76 -3.94 4.49 42.84
CA SER A 76 -4.23 5.59 41.90
C SER A 76 -5.13 5.07 40.80
N SER A 77 -6.15 5.82 40.43
CA SER A 77 -6.98 5.47 39.26
C SER A 77 -6.24 5.78 37.96
N LYS A 78 -6.34 4.88 37.00
CA LYS A 78 -5.80 5.02 35.65
C LYS A 78 -6.77 4.47 34.64
N THR A 79 -7.16 5.27 33.65
CA THR A 79 -8.04 4.84 32.57
C THR A 79 -7.22 4.16 31.48
N LEU A 80 -7.57 2.91 31.18
CA LEU A 80 -7.02 2.12 30.08
C LEU A 80 -7.98 2.14 28.91
N ARG A 81 -7.49 2.52 27.74
CA ARG A 81 -8.22 2.42 26.48
C ARG A 81 -8.08 1.02 25.90
N THR A 82 -9.17 0.24 25.93
CA THR A 82 -9.20 -1.13 25.43
C THR A 82 -10.05 -1.25 24.16
N SER A 83 -10.05 -2.43 23.53
CA SER A 83 -10.93 -2.74 22.39
C SER A 83 -12.42 -2.80 22.75
N PHE A 84 -12.76 -2.78 24.04
CA PHE A 84 -14.14 -2.79 24.55
C PHE A 84 -14.57 -1.41 25.10
N GLY A 85 -13.73 -0.39 25.00
CA GLY A 85 -13.92 0.95 25.53
C GLY A 85 -12.94 1.29 26.64
N ASP A 86 -13.13 2.45 27.26
CA ASP A 86 -12.32 2.89 28.38
C ASP A 86 -12.65 2.05 29.62
N VAL A 87 -11.58 1.61 30.31
CA VAL A 87 -11.63 0.79 31.53
C VAL A 87 -10.81 1.49 32.58
N ASP A 88 -11.45 1.84 33.71
CA ASP A 88 -10.75 2.40 34.86
C ASP A 88 -10.15 1.26 35.67
N VAL A 89 -8.85 1.36 35.96
CA VAL A 89 -8.07 0.38 36.70
C VAL A 89 -7.45 1.04 37.93
N SER A 90 -7.59 0.41 39.07
CA SER A 90 -7.00 0.83 40.32
C SER A 90 -5.56 0.30 40.44
N VAL A 91 -4.57 1.17 40.26
CA VAL A 91 -3.13 0.81 40.27
C VAL A 91 -2.61 0.98 41.73
N PRO A 92 -2.12 -0.11 42.36
CA PRO A 92 -1.58 -0.02 43.71
C PRO A 92 -0.24 0.74 43.72
N ARG A 93 0.08 1.36 44.87
CA ARG A 93 1.31 2.14 45.06
C ARG A 93 2.02 1.72 46.33
N ASP A 94 3.30 1.85 46.33
CA ASP A 94 4.16 1.75 47.51
C ASP A 94 4.44 3.14 48.11
N ARG A 95 4.94 3.17 49.31
CA ARG A 95 5.21 4.42 50.04
C ARG A 95 6.47 5.14 49.58
N LYS A 96 7.46 4.41 49.09
CA LYS A 96 8.69 4.97 48.57
C LYS A 96 8.62 5.37 47.08
N GLY A 97 7.60 4.91 46.34
CA GLY A 97 7.41 5.18 44.92
C GLY A 97 8.40 4.41 44.05
N GLU A 98 8.95 3.32 44.53
CA GLU A 98 9.91 2.44 43.84
C GLU A 98 9.21 1.40 42.97
N PHE A 99 7.97 1.07 43.25
CA PHE A 99 7.19 0.10 42.52
C PHE A 99 6.93 0.54 41.07
N GLU A 100 7.43 -0.22 40.13
CA GLU A 100 7.22 -0.03 38.68
C GLU A 100 6.47 -1.24 38.09
N PRO A 101 5.13 -1.19 38.00
CA PRO A 101 4.36 -2.30 37.48
C PRO A 101 4.73 -2.67 36.04
N GLN A 102 4.93 -3.96 35.76
CA GLN A 102 5.23 -4.50 34.44
C GLN A 102 3.97 -4.64 33.59
N LEU A 103 2.86 -5.07 34.19
CA LEU A 103 1.56 -5.21 33.53
C LEU A 103 1.03 -3.87 33.00
N LEU A 104 1.34 -2.74 33.67
CA LEU A 104 0.86 -1.42 33.30
C LEU A 104 1.92 -0.34 33.58
N LYS A 105 2.79 -0.10 32.62
CA LYS A 105 3.87 0.90 32.73
C LYS A 105 3.34 2.32 33.04
N LYS A 106 4.13 3.09 33.80
CA LYS A 106 3.76 4.38 34.42
C LYS A 106 3.11 5.41 33.49
N ASN A 107 3.38 5.43 32.21
CA ASN A 107 2.83 6.37 31.22
C ASN A 107 2.06 5.69 30.08
N GLN A 108 1.64 4.45 30.27
CA GLN A 108 0.94 3.69 29.25
C GLN A 108 -0.54 4.09 29.24
N THR A 109 -0.90 5.06 28.42
CA THR A 109 -2.29 5.44 28.08
C THR A 109 -2.61 5.02 26.65
N SER A 110 -1.78 4.15 26.05
CA SER A 110 -1.85 3.87 24.64
C SER A 110 -3.06 3.04 24.26
N ILE A 111 -3.69 3.43 23.17
CA ILE A 111 -4.56 2.62 22.34
C ILE A 111 -3.94 1.22 22.24
N SER A 112 -4.71 0.16 22.45
CA SER A 112 -4.21 -1.20 22.28
C SER A 112 -3.67 -1.38 20.87
N GLN A 113 -2.64 -2.19 20.67
CA GLN A 113 -2.05 -2.49 19.37
C GLN A 113 -3.13 -2.87 18.34
N ASP A 114 -4.16 -3.61 18.76
CA ASP A 114 -5.31 -3.97 17.94
C ASP A 114 -6.07 -2.78 17.37
N ILE A 115 -6.21 -1.70 18.14
CA ILE A 115 -6.87 -0.46 17.69
C ILE A 115 -6.01 0.29 16.69
N GLU A 116 -4.68 0.35 16.92
CA GLU A 116 -3.75 0.94 15.96
C GLU A 116 -3.78 0.19 14.63
N GLU A 117 -3.76 -1.14 14.65
CA GLU A 117 -3.87 -1.97 13.44
C GLU A 117 -5.21 -1.76 12.70
N LYS A 118 -6.31 -1.62 13.43
CA LYS A 118 -7.62 -1.29 12.85
C LYS A 118 -7.64 0.10 12.22
N ILE A 119 -7.04 1.11 12.88
CA ILE A 119 -6.88 2.46 12.33
C ILE A 119 -6.10 2.41 11.02
N LEU A 120 -4.95 1.74 10.99
CA LEU A 120 -4.14 1.59 9.80
C LEU A 120 -4.90 0.86 8.67
N SER A 121 -5.65 -0.20 9.01
CA SER A 121 -6.47 -0.94 8.05
C SER A 121 -7.58 -0.08 7.43
N MET A 122 -8.28 0.72 8.24
CA MET A 122 -9.32 1.64 7.76
C MET A 122 -8.73 2.76 6.90
N TYR A 123 -7.58 3.31 7.30
CA TYR A 123 -6.86 4.30 6.53
C TYR A 123 -6.39 3.74 5.18
N ALA A 124 -5.87 2.50 5.15
CA ALA A 124 -5.49 1.78 3.93
C ALA A 124 -6.66 1.57 2.95
N LYS A 125 -7.90 1.52 3.46
CA LYS A 125 -9.13 1.43 2.66
C LYS A 125 -9.69 2.77 2.20
N GLY A 126 -8.99 3.88 2.49
CA GLY A 126 -9.32 5.21 2.01
C GLY A 126 -10.15 6.07 2.96
N MET A 127 -10.40 5.65 4.20
CA MET A 127 -11.12 6.46 5.16
C MET A 127 -10.31 7.70 5.57
N SER A 128 -11.00 8.82 5.80
CA SER A 128 -10.39 10.02 6.40
C SER A 128 -10.18 9.83 7.91
N THR A 129 -9.29 10.64 8.50
CA THR A 129 -9.05 10.61 9.96
C THR A 129 -10.34 10.84 10.77
N GLY A 130 -11.17 11.82 10.39
CA GLY A 130 -12.46 12.06 11.04
C GLY A 130 -13.48 10.92 10.83
N ASN A 131 -13.50 10.27 9.65
CA ASN A 131 -14.37 9.10 9.47
C ASN A 131 -13.90 7.91 10.31
N ILE A 132 -12.58 7.73 10.49
CA ILE A 132 -12.02 6.69 11.35
C ILE A 132 -12.36 6.97 12.81
N GLU A 133 -12.22 8.22 13.28
CA GLU A 133 -12.64 8.67 14.61
C GLU A 133 -14.10 8.29 14.88
N THR A 134 -15.00 8.70 13.99
CA THR A 134 -16.44 8.40 14.11
C THR A 134 -16.68 6.89 14.12
N HIS A 135 -16.05 6.13 13.22
CA HIS A 135 -16.24 4.70 13.09
C HIS A 135 -15.73 3.91 14.30
N ILE A 136 -14.59 4.32 14.87
CA ILE A 136 -14.03 3.72 16.09
C ILE A 136 -14.97 3.97 17.27
N ARG A 137 -15.48 5.20 17.41
CA ARG A 137 -16.44 5.53 18.46
C ARG A 137 -17.73 4.73 18.32
N ASP A 138 -18.30 4.65 17.11
CA ASP A 138 -19.60 3.99 16.88
C ASP A 138 -19.54 2.47 17.06
N ILE A 139 -18.41 1.82 16.71
CA ILE A 139 -18.28 0.36 16.78
C ILE A 139 -17.68 -0.13 18.10
N TYR A 140 -16.70 0.60 18.63
CA TYR A 140 -15.92 0.15 19.79
C TYR A 140 -16.19 0.97 21.05
N GLY A 141 -17.00 2.04 20.97
CA GLY A 141 -17.27 2.91 22.11
C GLY A 141 -16.04 3.66 22.64
N ILE A 142 -14.98 3.76 21.82
CA ILE A 142 -13.71 4.39 22.21
C ILE A 142 -13.62 5.77 21.59
N GLU A 143 -13.35 6.78 22.40
CA GLU A 143 -13.07 8.13 21.91
C GLU A 143 -11.61 8.25 21.47
N VAL A 144 -11.41 8.40 20.17
CA VAL A 144 -10.11 8.62 19.55
C VAL A 144 -10.20 9.87 18.69
N SER A 145 -9.45 10.91 19.02
CA SER A 145 -9.46 12.14 18.22
C SER A 145 -8.82 11.92 16.84
N ASP A 146 -9.19 12.74 15.84
CA ASP A 146 -8.60 12.74 14.52
C ASP A 146 -7.07 12.99 14.54
N THR A 147 -6.62 13.81 15.50
CA THR A 147 -5.19 14.04 15.80
C THR A 147 -4.49 12.75 16.24
N THR A 148 -5.17 11.92 17.07
CA THR A 148 -4.61 10.63 17.49
C THR A 148 -4.56 9.66 16.31
N VAL A 149 -5.60 9.61 15.48
CA VAL A 149 -5.61 8.83 14.24
C VAL A 149 -4.48 9.27 13.31
N SER A 150 -4.24 10.58 13.15
CA SER A 150 -3.13 11.12 12.37
C SER A 150 -1.79 10.64 12.92
N ARG A 151 -1.57 10.74 14.24
CA ARG A 151 -0.35 10.30 14.91
C ARG A 151 -0.09 8.80 14.74
N VAL A 152 -1.14 7.97 14.82
CA VAL A 152 -1.02 6.52 14.58
C VAL A 152 -0.61 6.25 13.13
N THR A 153 -1.25 6.94 12.17
CA THR A 153 -0.89 6.76 10.76
C THR A 153 0.49 7.33 10.43
N ASP A 154 0.99 8.34 11.17
CA ASP A 154 2.31 8.92 10.97
C ASP A 154 3.45 7.94 11.36
N LYS A 155 3.18 6.98 12.24
CA LYS A 155 4.14 5.91 12.58
C LYS A 155 4.56 5.09 11.35
N ILE A 156 3.80 5.12 10.25
CA ILE A 156 4.15 4.41 9.02
C ILE A 156 5.20 5.15 8.17
N LEU A 157 5.42 6.45 8.37
CA LEU A 157 6.34 7.25 7.54
C LEU A 157 7.80 6.74 7.55
N PRO A 158 8.38 6.37 8.71
CA PRO A 158 9.71 5.76 8.74
C PRO A 158 9.76 4.45 7.92
N VAL A 159 8.72 3.60 8.02
CA VAL A 159 8.63 2.35 7.28
C VAL A 159 8.51 2.61 5.78
N VAL A 160 7.75 3.64 5.37
CA VAL A 160 7.65 4.07 3.97
C VAL A 160 9.02 4.50 3.45
N LYS A 161 9.77 5.28 4.21
CA LYS A 161 11.11 5.74 3.83
C LYS A 161 12.09 4.58 3.69
N GLU A 162 12.10 3.65 4.64
CA GLU A 162 12.91 2.44 4.59
C GLU A 162 12.56 1.59 3.37
N TRP A 163 11.28 1.33 3.14
CA TRP A 163 10.80 0.63 1.95
C TRP A 163 11.25 1.31 0.66
N GLN A 164 11.13 2.65 0.60
CA GLN A 164 11.51 3.44 -0.57
C GLN A 164 13.03 3.39 -0.85
N GLN A 165 13.85 3.15 0.17
CA GLN A 165 15.31 3.10 0.08
C GLN A 165 15.87 1.67 0.04
N ARG A 166 15.01 0.64 0.16
CA ARG A 166 15.46 -0.75 0.18
C ARG A 166 16.30 -1.11 -1.05
N PRO A 167 17.28 -2.02 -0.92
CA PRO A 167 17.98 -2.60 -2.06
C PRO A 167 17.00 -3.25 -3.06
N LEU A 168 17.35 -3.19 -4.33
CA LEU A 168 16.60 -3.80 -5.42
C LEU A 168 17.45 -4.88 -6.09
N GLU A 169 16.82 -5.75 -6.88
CA GLU A 169 17.54 -6.73 -7.69
C GLU A 169 18.39 -6.01 -8.77
N SER A 170 19.49 -6.66 -9.17
CA SER A 170 20.42 -6.08 -10.13
C SER A 170 19.83 -5.96 -11.54
N VAL A 171 18.93 -6.87 -11.92
CA VAL A 171 18.36 -6.94 -13.26
C VAL A 171 16.85 -7.08 -13.21
N TYR A 172 16.15 -6.30 -14.03
CA TYR A 172 14.72 -6.43 -14.25
C TYR A 172 14.44 -6.72 -15.74
N ALA A 173 13.63 -7.74 -15.99
CA ALA A 173 13.19 -8.09 -17.33
C ALA A 173 12.34 -6.99 -17.96
N VAL A 174 11.39 -6.45 -17.20
CA VAL A 174 10.53 -5.33 -17.63
C VAL A 174 10.30 -4.38 -16.47
N VAL A 175 10.39 -3.09 -16.73
CA VAL A 175 9.99 -2.04 -15.79
C VAL A 175 8.89 -1.19 -16.42
N PHE A 176 7.78 -1.03 -15.72
CA PHE A 176 6.68 -0.14 -16.10
C PHE A 176 6.78 1.15 -15.31
N LEU A 177 6.73 2.28 -16.00
CA LEU A 177 6.87 3.62 -15.45
C LEU A 177 5.65 4.45 -15.88
N ASP A 178 4.91 4.99 -14.91
CA ASP A 178 3.69 5.79 -15.15
C ASP A 178 3.48 6.79 -14.01
N ALA A 179 2.73 7.85 -14.26
CA ALA A 179 2.38 8.83 -13.25
C ALA A 179 0.86 9.03 -13.14
N ILE A 180 0.38 9.11 -11.93
CA ILE A 180 -1.01 9.44 -11.63
C ILE A 180 -1.08 10.74 -10.85
N HIS A 181 -2.18 11.47 -11.03
CA HIS A 181 -2.30 12.80 -10.45
C HIS A 181 -3.32 12.82 -9.31
N TYR A 182 -2.96 13.59 -8.25
CA TYR A 182 -3.79 13.85 -7.09
C TYR A 182 -3.81 15.32 -6.73
N HIS A 183 -4.82 15.75 -5.99
CA HIS A 183 -4.87 17.10 -5.43
C HIS A 183 -4.35 17.07 -4.00
N VAL A 184 -3.41 17.95 -3.71
CA VAL A 184 -2.79 18.08 -2.39
C VAL A 184 -2.84 19.54 -1.97
N ARG A 185 -3.06 19.80 -0.69
CA ARG A 185 -2.95 21.16 -0.14
C ARG A 185 -1.48 21.50 0.09
N SER A 186 -1.02 22.58 -0.52
CA SER A 186 0.33 23.11 -0.38
C SER A 186 0.22 24.63 -0.21
N GLU A 187 0.84 25.20 0.84
CA GLU A 187 0.84 26.64 1.12
C GLU A 187 -0.56 27.31 1.06
N GLY A 188 -1.56 26.61 1.61
CA GLY A 188 -2.95 27.08 1.64
C GLY A 188 -3.75 26.89 0.33
N GLN A 189 -3.10 26.46 -0.75
CA GLN A 189 -3.72 26.23 -2.05
C GLN A 189 -3.89 24.73 -2.35
N ILE A 190 -4.85 24.41 -3.20
CA ILE A 190 -5.01 23.05 -3.72
C ILE A 190 -4.25 22.96 -5.04
N VAL A 191 -3.18 22.16 -5.06
CA VAL A 191 -2.36 21.96 -6.26
C VAL A 191 -2.49 20.53 -6.76
N LYS A 192 -2.35 20.36 -8.08
CA LYS A 192 -2.32 19.05 -8.72
C LYS A 192 -0.89 18.55 -8.72
N LYS A 193 -0.61 17.45 -8.00
CA LYS A 193 0.71 16.81 -7.94
C LYS A 193 0.73 15.50 -8.69
N ALA A 194 1.88 15.14 -9.24
CA ALA A 194 2.13 13.86 -9.88
C ALA A 194 2.67 12.84 -8.86
N VAL A 195 2.11 11.64 -8.86
CA VAL A 195 2.68 10.48 -8.16
C VAL A 195 3.27 9.56 -9.21
N TYR A 196 4.59 9.47 -9.20
CA TYR A 196 5.38 8.62 -10.07
C TYR A 196 5.44 7.22 -9.50
N ILE A 197 5.24 6.22 -10.32
CA ILE A 197 5.17 4.82 -9.90
C ILE A 197 6.05 4.00 -10.82
N ALA A 198 6.90 3.16 -10.23
CA ALA A 198 7.71 2.19 -10.94
C ALA A 198 7.35 0.77 -10.47
N ILE A 199 7.02 -0.12 -11.41
CA ILE A 199 6.75 -1.54 -11.16
C ILE A 199 7.70 -2.36 -12.00
N GLY A 200 8.48 -3.24 -11.36
CA GLY A 200 9.39 -4.18 -12.04
C GLY A 200 8.79 -5.58 -12.13
N ILE A 201 9.18 -6.30 -13.16
CA ILE A 201 9.10 -7.76 -13.25
C ILE A 201 10.53 -8.27 -13.29
N ASN A 202 10.91 -9.04 -12.28
CA ASN A 202 12.25 -9.60 -12.20
C ASN A 202 12.43 -10.80 -13.14
N LEU A 203 13.63 -11.38 -13.16
CA LEU A 203 13.92 -12.54 -14.01
C LEU A 203 13.16 -13.81 -13.63
N ASP A 204 12.63 -13.90 -12.41
CA ASP A 204 11.74 -14.97 -11.96
C ASP A 204 10.28 -14.78 -12.40
N GLY A 205 9.94 -13.64 -13.01
CA GLY A 205 8.57 -13.29 -13.41
C GLY A 205 7.70 -12.78 -12.27
N ARG A 206 8.29 -12.38 -11.17
CA ARG A 206 7.60 -11.80 -10.02
C ARG A 206 7.51 -10.29 -10.16
N LYS A 207 6.35 -9.76 -9.81
CA LYS A 207 6.11 -8.30 -9.81
C LYS A 207 6.53 -7.69 -8.48
N ASP A 208 7.17 -6.53 -8.54
CA ASP A 208 7.49 -5.71 -7.38
C ASP A 208 7.21 -4.22 -7.67
N VAL A 209 6.74 -3.48 -6.67
CA VAL A 209 6.62 -2.01 -6.75
C VAL A 209 7.96 -1.43 -6.32
N LEU A 210 8.74 -0.94 -7.27
CA LEU A 210 10.09 -0.44 -7.04
C LEU A 210 10.11 0.87 -6.24
N GLY A 211 9.06 1.66 -6.36
CA GLY A 211 8.88 2.88 -5.58
C GLY A 211 7.69 3.72 -6.03
N MET A 212 7.34 4.69 -5.19
CA MET A 212 6.32 5.71 -5.44
C MET A 212 6.84 7.07 -4.95
N TRP A 213 6.81 8.09 -5.79
CA TRP A 213 7.35 9.43 -5.48
C TRP A 213 6.33 10.50 -5.78
N VAL A 214 6.17 11.45 -4.87
CA VAL A 214 5.31 12.62 -5.07
C VAL A 214 6.16 13.76 -5.61
N GLY A 215 5.73 14.36 -6.72
CA GLY A 215 6.39 15.51 -7.35
C GLY A 215 5.38 16.56 -7.77
N GLU A 216 5.87 17.79 -8.02
CA GLU A 216 4.99 18.92 -8.36
C GLU A 216 4.26 18.71 -9.69
N ASN A 217 5.00 18.36 -10.74
CA ASN A 217 4.47 18.12 -12.07
C ASN A 217 5.20 16.93 -12.70
N GLU A 218 4.55 16.23 -13.60
CA GLU A 218 5.18 15.20 -14.38
C GLU A 218 6.23 15.80 -15.33
N SER A 219 7.48 15.37 -15.19
CA SER A 219 8.60 15.87 -15.98
C SER A 219 9.69 14.83 -16.17
N ALA A 220 10.34 14.86 -17.36
CA ALA A 220 11.49 14.03 -17.66
C ALA A 220 12.67 14.23 -16.68
N LYS A 221 12.86 15.46 -16.18
CA LYS A 221 13.88 15.74 -15.18
C LYS A 221 13.66 14.99 -13.87
N PHE A 222 12.43 14.94 -13.39
CA PHE A 222 12.11 14.21 -12.17
C PHE A 222 12.21 12.70 -12.40
N TRP A 223 11.80 12.20 -13.57
CA TRP A 223 12.02 10.81 -13.97
C TRP A 223 13.52 10.45 -13.97
N ALA A 224 14.39 11.32 -14.48
CA ALA A 224 15.83 11.10 -14.41
C ALA A 224 16.34 10.95 -12.96
N THR A 225 15.81 11.74 -12.04
CA THR A 225 16.13 11.61 -10.60
C THR A 225 15.66 10.24 -10.05
N ILE A 226 14.45 9.81 -10.42
CA ILE A 226 13.91 8.50 -10.01
C ILE A 226 14.78 7.37 -10.56
N LEU A 227 15.12 7.39 -11.85
CA LEU A 227 15.94 6.37 -12.50
C LEU A 227 17.33 6.26 -11.87
N ASN A 228 17.98 7.39 -11.56
CA ASN A 228 19.23 7.41 -10.81
C ASN A 228 19.04 6.83 -9.40
N GLY A 229 17.94 7.15 -8.73
CA GLY A 229 17.59 6.56 -7.45
C GLY A 229 17.44 5.04 -7.51
N LEU A 230 16.80 4.52 -8.54
CA LEU A 230 16.69 3.08 -8.78
C LEU A 230 18.05 2.43 -9.00
N ARG A 231 18.92 3.06 -9.80
CA ARG A 231 20.31 2.62 -10.01
C ARG A 231 21.11 2.59 -8.70
N ASN A 232 21.01 3.63 -7.89
CA ASN A 232 21.69 3.72 -6.60
C ASN A 232 21.21 2.65 -5.60
N ARG A 233 20.00 2.13 -5.77
CA ARG A 233 19.44 1.04 -4.96
C ARG A 233 19.80 -0.35 -5.48
N GLY A 234 20.63 -0.45 -6.52
CA GLY A 234 21.22 -1.70 -6.98
C GLY A 234 20.84 -2.14 -8.38
N ILE A 235 19.88 -1.49 -9.06
CA ILE A 235 19.53 -1.86 -10.44
C ILE A 235 20.70 -1.51 -11.36
N GLN A 236 21.28 -2.51 -11.98
CA GLN A 236 22.35 -2.36 -12.96
C GLN A 236 21.82 -2.37 -14.39
N ASP A 237 20.77 -3.16 -14.63
CA ASP A 237 20.21 -3.33 -15.97
C ASP A 237 18.67 -3.48 -15.94
N ILE A 238 18.04 -2.95 -16.99
CA ILE A 238 16.62 -3.11 -17.31
C ILE A 238 16.54 -3.53 -18.78
N PHE A 239 15.97 -4.68 -19.07
CA PHE A 239 15.89 -5.12 -20.45
C PHE A 239 14.91 -4.27 -21.25
N ILE A 240 13.69 -4.10 -20.74
CA ILE A 240 12.64 -3.33 -21.41
C ILE A 240 11.99 -2.36 -20.43
N ALA A 241 11.92 -1.08 -20.79
CA ALA A 241 11.17 -0.06 -20.06
C ALA A 241 9.89 0.30 -20.82
N CYS A 242 8.75 0.09 -20.18
CA CYS A 242 7.43 0.45 -20.72
C CYS A 242 6.98 1.78 -20.11
N THR A 243 6.78 2.80 -20.94
CA THR A 243 6.47 4.17 -20.49
C THR A 243 5.28 4.75 -21.25
N ASP A 244 4.77 5.86 -20.75
CA ASP A 244 3.97 6.75 -21.57
C ASP A 244 4.86 7.56 -22.54
N ASN A 245 4.24 8.31 -23.42
CA ASN A 245 4.95 9.10 -24.43
C ASN A 245 5.24 10.52 -23.94
N LEU A 246 5.88 10.67 -22.78
CA LEU A 246 6.29 11.96 -22.24
C LEU A 246 7.56 12.46 -22.96
N THR A 247 7.53 13.70 -23.44
CA THR A 247 8.67 14.31 -24.12
C THR A 247 9.92 14.30 -23.23
N GLY A 248 11.04 13.79 -23.77
CA GLY A 248 12.34 13.70 -23.08
C GLY A 248 12.46 12.51 -22.10
N PHE A 249 11.44 11.69 -21.94
CA PHE A 249 11.49 10.55 -21.04
C PHE A 249 12.45 9.46 -21.58
N SER A 250 12.38 9.15 -22.88
CA SER A 250 13.30 8.18 -23.51
C SER A 250 14.76 8.58 -23.32
N ALA A 251 15.09 9.86 -23.54
CA ALA A 251 16.45 10.37 -23.30
C ALA A 251 16.89 10.25 -21.82
N ALA A 252 15.96 10.41 -20.87
CA ALA A 252 16.26 10.22 -19.46
C ALA A 252 16.55 8.74 -19.11
N ILE A 253 15.85 7.80 -19.75
CA ILE A 253 16.10 6.35 -19.58
C ILE A 253 17.45 5.98 -20.20
N GLU A 254 17.71 6.39 -21.42
CA GLU A 254 18.98 6.12 -22.15
C GLU A 254 20.19 6.65 -21.41
N ALA A 255 20.07 7.83 -20.78
CA ALA A 255 21.15 8.43 -19.99
C ALA A 255 21.54 7.59 -18.74
N VAL A 256 20.59 6.89 -18.13
CA VAL A 256 20.82 6.11 -16.90
C VAL A 256 21.01 4.62 -17.20
N PHE A 257 20.22 4.07 -18.14
CA PHE A 257 20.21 2.67 -18.57
C PHE A 257 20.34 2.59 -20.10
N PRO A 258 21.54 2.79 -20.66
CA PRO A 258 21.74 2.96 -22.11
C PRO A 258 21.45 1.72 -22.96
N LYS A 259 21.38 0.54 -22.36
CA LYS A 259 21.08 -0.72 -23.05
C LYS A 259 19.60 -1.10 -23.02
N THR A 260 18.77 -0.30 -22.37
CA THR A 260 17.34 -0.58 -22.19
C THR A 260 16.57 -0.36 -23.48
N GLU A 261 15.79 -1.36 -23.90
CA GLU A 261 14.81 -1.19 -24.97
C GLU A 261 13.60 -0.41 -24.44
N ILE A 262 13.23 0.67 -25.10
CA ILE A 262 12.12 1.52 -24.68
C ILE A 262 10.88 1.19 -25.47
N GLN A 263 9.78 0.88 -24.79
CA GLN A 263 8.47 0.67 -25.39
C GLN A 263 7.48 1.71 -24.91
N ASN A 264 7.06 2.60 -25.80
CA ASN A 264 5.98 3.53 -25.52
C ASN A 264 4.62 2.82 -25.54
N CYS A 265 3.76 3.15 -24.58
CA CYS A 265 2.45 2.53 -24.43
C CYS A 265 1.53 2.82 -25.61
N ILE A 266 1.14 1.79 -26.32
CA ILE A 266 0.18 1.87 -27.44
C ILE A 266 -1.18 2.42 -26.98
N ILE A 267 -1.64 2.06 -25.78
CA ILE A 267 -2.93 2.54 -25.27
C ILE A 267 -2.91 4.06 -25.01
N HIS A 268 -1.78 4.60 -24.51
CA HIS A 268 -1.63 6.06 -24.37
C HIS A 268 -1.59 6.76 -25.74
N GLN A 269 -0.93 6.21 -26.72
CA GLN A 269 -0.92 6.72 -28.09
C GLN A 269 -2.33 6.70 -28.71
N LEU A 270 -3.10 5.63 -28.52
CA LEU A 270 -4.48 5.52 -28.96
C LEU A 270 -5.40 6.57 -28.26
N ARG A 271 -5.25 6.74 -26.96
CA ARG A 271 -6.00 7.78 -26.20
C ARG A 271 -5.66 9.18 -26.71
N ASN A 272 -4.40 9.45 -27.00
CA ASN A 272 -4.00 10.74 -27.57
C ASN A 272 -4.58 10.93 -28.98
N SER A 273 -4.57 9.89 -29.82
CA SER A 273 -5.17 9.91 -31.14
C SER A 273 -6.68 10.19 -31.10
N SER A 274 -7.37 9.63 -30.10
CA SER A 274 -8.84 9.77 -29.99
C SER A 274 -9.33 11.13 -29.45
N LYS A 275 -8.48 11.91 -28.77
CA LYS A 275 -8.87 13.18 -28.11
C LYS A 275 -9.52 14.22 -29.03
N TYR A 276 -9.11 14.25 -30.28
CA TYR A 276 -9.50 15.27 -31.24
C TYR A 276 -10.42 14.72 -32.34
N VAL A 277 -10.88 13.47 -32.18
CA VAL A 277 -11.70 12.79 -33.18
C VAL A 277 -13.19 12.98 -32.86
N SER A 278 -13.98 13.32 -33.86
CA SER A 278 -15.44 13.42 -33.68
C SER A 278 -16.04 12.06 -33.32
N TYR A 279 -17.06 12.05 -32.48
CA TYR A 279 -17.75 10.81 -32.07
C TYR A 279 -18.19 9.93 -33.24
N LYS A 280 -18.63 10.59 -34.35
CA LYS A 280 -19.05 9.93 -35.59
C LYS A 280 -17.95 9.05 -36.23
N ASP A 281 -16.70 9.53 -36.19
CA ASP A 281 -15.58 8.86 -36.84
C ASP A 281 -14.79 7.93 -35.90
N LEU A 282 -14.96 8.10 -34.59
CA LEU A 282 -14.14 7.47 -33.57
C LEU A 282 -14.07 5.93 -33.73
N LYS A 283 -15.22 5.29 -33.96
CA LYS A 283 -15.28 3.82 -34.08
C LYS A 283 -14.51 3.33 -35.31
N ALA A 284 -14.66 3.99 -36.45
CA ALA A 284 -13.99 3.62 -37.70
C ALA A 284 -12.48 3.88 -37.60
N LEU A 285 -12.10 5.05 -37.09
CA LEU A 285 -10.70 5.43 -36.94
C LEU A 285 -9.97 4.50 -35.97
N MET A 286 -10.58 4.11 -34.86
CA MET A 286 -9.99 3.16 -33.92
C MET A 286 -9.88 1.74 -34.49
N ALA A 287 -10.78 1.35 -35.39
CA ALA A 287 -10.69 0.08 -36.10
C ALA A 287 -9.48 0.08 -37.07
N ASP A 288 -9.26 1.17 -37.81
CA ASP A 288 -8.12 1.29 -38.71
C ASP A 288 -6.79 1.36 -37.92
N LEU A 289 -6.72 2.08 -36.79
CA LEU A 289 -5.54 2.06 -35.92
C LEU A 289 -5.27 0.68 -35.34
N LYS A 290 -6.31 -0.15 -35.15
CA LYS A 290 -6.11 -1.52 -34.69
C LYS A 290 -5.31 -2.36 -35.70
N GLU A 291 -5.51 -2.15 -37.00
CA GLU A 291 -4.70 -2.82 -38.04
C GLU A 291 -3.21 -2.48 -37.90
N VAL A 292 -2.88 -1.26 -37.49
CA VAL A 292 -1.49 -0.81 -37.28
C VAL A 292 -0.85 -1.59 -36.12
N TYR A 293 -1.43 -1.49 -34.89
CA TYR A 293 -0.77 -2.06 -33.72
C TYR A 293 -0.99 -3.57 -33.52
N ALA A 294 -1.94 -4.16 -34.22
CA ALA A 294 -2.17 -5.60 -34.20
C ALA A 294 -1.54 -6.34 -35.41
N ALA A 295 -0.74 -5.65 -36.22
CA ALA A 295 -0.06 -6.21 -37.32
C ALA A 295 0.91 -7.37 -36.94
N VAL A 296 1.17 -8.27 -37.87
CA VAL A 296 2.03 -9.44 -37.64
C VAL A 296 3.49 -9.04 -37.43
N ASP A 297 3.95 -8.03 -38.15
CA ASP A 297 5.29 -7.47 -38.11
C ASP A 297 5.29 -5.96 -38.35
N GLU A 298 6.45 -5.35 -38.23
CA GLU A 298 6.63 -3.90 -38.37
C GLU A 298 6.32 -3.40 -39.80
N THR A 299 6.66 -4.19 -40.84
CA THR A 299 6.39 -3.83 -42.23
C THR A 299 4.89 -3.75 -42.50
N ALA A 300 4.15 -4.76 -42.11
CA ALA A 300 2.69 -4.76 -42.22
C ALA A 300 2.02 -3.63 -41.39
N ALA A 301 2.62 -3.27 -40.24
CA ALA A 301 2.16 -2.16 -39.42
C ALA A 301 2.36 -0.79 -40.11
N LEU A 302 3.50 -0.57 -40.76
CA LEU A 302 3.78 0.64 -41.51
C LEU A 302 2.85 0.76 -42.72
N ASP A 303 2.63 -0.35 -43.48
CA ASP A 303 1.66 -0.38 -44.59
C ASP A 303 0.24 -0.04 -44.10
N ALA A 304 -0.14 -0.53 -42.92
CA ALA A 304 -1.43 -0.20 -42.32
C ALA A 304 -1.50 1.28 -41.89
N LEU A 305 -0.40 1.85 -41.38
CA LEU A 305 -0.30 3.26 -41.02
C LEU A 305 -0.37 4.17 -42.27
N ASP A 306 0.19 3.77 -43.39
CA ASP A 306 0.08 4.49 -44.65
C ASP A 306 -1.37 4.48 -45.19
N ARG A 307 -2.05 3.32 -45.16
CA ARG A 307 -3.49 3.24 -45.48
C ARG A 307 -4.34 4.08 -44.53
N PHE A 308 -3.99 4.12 -43.26
CA PHE A 308 -4.65 4.99 -42.29
C PHE A 308 -4.46 6.45 -42.66
N ALA A 309 -3.26 6.89 -43.01
CA ALA A 309 -2.98 8.27 -43.40
C ALA A 309 -3.77 8.66 -44.69
N ASP A 310 -3.77 7.82 -45.71
CA ASP A 310 -4.53 8.05 -46.94
C ASP A 310 -6.03 8.31 -46.65
N ARG A 311 -6.60 7.62 -45.71
CA ARG A 311 -8.00 7.72 -45.35
C ARG A 311 -8.31 8.93 -44.49
N TRP A 312 -7.46 9.25 -43.52
CA TRP A 312 -7.78 10.14 -42.41
C TRP A 312 -7.03 11.48 -42.42
N ASP A 313 -5.89 11.63 -43.09
CA ASP A 313 -5.04 12.83 -43.03
C ASP A 313 -5.75 14.10 -43.52
N LYS A 314 -6.65 14.01 -44.47
CA LYS A 314 -7.47 15.18 -44.87
C LYS A 314 -8.29 15.74 -43.73
N LYS A 315 -8.70 14.93 -42.76
CA LYS A 315 -9.56 15.31 -41.66
C LYS A 315 -8.80 15.40 -40.32
N TYR A 316 -7.84 14.52 -40.08
CA TYR A 316 -7.10 14.40 -38.85
C TYR A 316 -5.59 14.25 -39.08
N PRO A 317 -4.92 15.22 -39.71
CA PRO A 317 -3.51 15.07 -40.20
C PRO A 317 -2.51 14.83 -39.08
N LYS A 318 -2.80 15.28 -37.85
CA LYS A 318 -1.87 15.13 -36.72
C LYS A 318 -1.80 13.71 -36.17
N ILE A 319 -2.72 12.82 -36.49
CA ILE A 319 -2.77 11.49 -35.90
C ILE A 319 -1.68 10.61 -36.52
N ALA A 320 -1.69 10.42 -37.84
CA ALA A 320 -0.65 9.64 -38.52
C ALA A 320 0.74 10.23 -38.31
N GLN A 321 0.87 11.56 -38.34
CA GLN A 321 2.12 12.24 -38.03
C GLN A 321 2.61 11.88 -36.63
N SER A 322 1.76 11.95 -35.60
CA SER A 322 2.12 11.59 -34.22
C SER A 322 2.54 10.13 -34.08
N TRP A 323 1.95 9.21 -34.84
CA TRP A 323 2.37 7.81 -34.84
C TRP A 323 3.75 7.66 -35.47
N ARG A 324 4.03 8.35 -36.59
CA ARG A 324 5.34 8.33 -37.26
C ARG A 324 6.44 8.96 -36.40
N ASP A 325 6.17 10.10 -35.78
CA ASP A 325 7.13 10.78 -34.88
C ASP A 325 7.54 9.92 -33.69
N ASN A 326 6.61 9.12 -33.18
CA ASN A 326 6.85 8.24 -32.02
C ASN A 326 7.20 6.79 -32.40
N TRP A 327 7.20 6.49 -33.70
CA TRP A 327 7.36 5.14 -34.23
C TRP A 327 8.56 4.37 -33.67
N PRO A 328 9.77 4.95 -33.54
CA PRO A 328 10.93 4.24 -33.02
C PRO A 328 10.71 3.55 -31.67
N ASN A 329 9.95 4.21 -30.77
CA ASN A 329 9.64 3.67 -29.43
C ASN A 329 8.25 3.00 -29.35
N LEU A 330 7.38 3.23 -30.33
CA LEU A 330 6.09 2.54 -30.42
C LEU A 330 6.26 1.15 -31.03
N SER A 331 7.16 0.97 -32.00
CA SER A 331 7.36 -0.27 -32.76
C SER A 331 8.27 -1.27 -32.05
N THR A 332 8.92 -0.90 -30.94
CA THR A 332 9.90 -1.75 -30.23
C THR A 332 9.39 -3.17 -29.98
N TYR A 333 8.09 -3.32 -29.63
CA TYR A 333 7.51 -4.64 -29.36
C TYR A 333 7.53 -5.59 -30.57
N PHE A 334 7.60 -5.09 -31.82
CA PHE A 334 7.69 -5.93 -33.00
C PHE A 334 9.02 -6.72 -33.07
N LYS A 335 10.07 -6.28 -32.38
CA LYS A 335 11.34 -7.00 -32.28
C LYS A 335 11.21 -8.34 -31.56
N PHE A 336 10.15 -8.53 -30.75
CA PHE A 336 10.01 -9.66 -29.84
C PHE A 336 8.93 -10.66 -30.29
N PRO A 337 8.98 -11.92 -29.80
CA PRO A 337 7.93 -12.92 -29.98
C PRO A 337 6.62 -12.52 -29.31
N GLN A 338 5.53 -13.17 -29.72
CA GLN A 338 4.17 -12.79 -29.35
C GLN A 338 3.93 -12.74 -27.82
N GLU A 339 4.55 -13.64 -27.06
CA GLU A 339 4.40 -13.71 -25.60
C GLU A 339 5.04 -12.51 -24.91
N VAL A 340 6.23 -12.11 -25.36
CA VAL A 340 6.91 -10.90 -24.89
C VAL A 340 6.14 -9.66 -25.35
N ARG A 341 5.67 -9.62 -26.62
CA ARG A 341 4.84 -8.50 -27.13
C ARG A 341 3.63 -8.26 -26.23
N ARG A 342 2.88 -9.32 -25.87
CA ARG A 342 1.70 -9.22 -24.98
C ARG A 342 2.03 -8.65 -23.61
N LEU A 343 3.26 -8.82 -23.15
CA LEU A 343 3.70 -8.28 -21.87
C LEU A 343 3.92 -6.76 -21.93
N ILE A 344 4.50 -6.26 -23.04
CA ILE A 344 5.09 -4.93 -23.11
C ILE A 344 4.32 -3.91 -23.95
N TYR A 345 3.54 -4.33 -24.96
CA TYR A 345 2.85 -3.37 -25.83
C TYR A 345 1.76 -2.54 -25.11
N THR A 346 1.35 -3.00 -23.93
CA THR A 346 0.40 -2.28 -23.08
C THR A 346 0.95 -2.13 -21.66
N THR A 347 0.61 -1.03 -21.02
CA THR A 347 0.91 -0.80 -19.60
C THR A 347 -0.16 -1.38 -18.67
N ASN A 348 -0.86 -2.45 -19.07
CA ASN A 348 -1.94 -3.04 -18.28
C ASN A 348 -1.53 -3.40 -16.84
N THR A 349 -0.27 -3.80 -16.64
CA THR A 349 0.26 -4.11 -15.30
C THR A 349 0.18 -2.90 -14.39
N ILE A 350 0.73 -1.76 -14.80
CA ILE A 350 0.73 -0.53 -14.00
C ILE A 350 -0.63 0.17 -14.02
N GLU A 351 -1.36 0.13 -15.14
CA GLU A 351 -2.73 0.67 -15.20
C GLU A 351 -3.69 -0.06 -14.26
N GLY A 352 -3.56 -1.39 -14.16
CA GLY A 352 -4.33 -2.22 -13.22
C GLY A 352 -4.03 -1.86 -11.77
N PHE A 353 -2.77 -1.63 -11.45
CA PHE A 353 -2.33 -1.16 -10.14
C PHE A 353 -2.86 0.26 -9.86
N ASN A 354 -2.69 1.20 -10.78
CA ASN A 354 -3.18 2.57 -10.67
C ASN A 354 -4.69 2.63 -10.47
N ARG A 355 -5.46 1.77 -11.14
CA ARG A 355 -6.91 1.65 -10.96
C ARG A 355 -7.26 1.21 -9.53
N GLN A 356 -6.51 0.27 -8.95
CA GLN A 356 -6.72 -0.17 -7.58
C GLN A 356 -6.36 0.94 -6.58
N LEU A 357 -5.27 1.66 -6.77
CA LEU A 357 -4.94 2.85 -5.96
C LEU A 357 -6.05 3.91 -6.04
N ARG A 358 -6.53 4.23 -7.24
CA ARG A 358 -7.63 5.19 -7.44
C ARG A 358 -8.93 4.73 -6.79
N LYS A 359 -9.21 3.44 -6.73
CA LYS A 359 -10.38 2.90 -6.02
C LYS A 359 -10.34 3.22 -4.53
N VAL A 360 -9.17 3.09 -3.91
CA VAL A 360 -8.95 3.41 -2.49
C VAL A 360 -9.03 4.91 -2.25
N THR A 361 -8.42 5.72 -3.12
CA THR A 361 -8.33 7.17 -2.95
C THR A 361 -9.56 7.94 -3.43
N LYS A 362 -10.53 7.27 -4.08
CA LYS A 362 -11.71 7.91 -4.69
C LYS A 362 -12.52 8.76 -3.72
N ALA A 363 -12.64 8.33 -2.47
CA ALA A 363 -13.38 9.05 -1.43
C ALA A 363 -12.66 10.32 -0.94
N LYS A 364 -11.38 10.48 -1.26
CA LYS A 364 -10.54 11.58 -0.79
C LYS A 364 -10.12 12.47 -1.96
N THR A 365 -10.86 13.53 -2.17
CA THR A 365 -10.65 14.44 -3.31
C THR A 365 -9.40 15.30 -3.17
N VAL A 366 -9.01 15.65 -1.94
CA VAL A 366 -7.83 16.48 -1.62
C VAL A 366 -7.10 15.87 -0.43
N PHE A 367 -5.79 15.74 -0.52
CA PHE A 367 -4.93 15.33 0.58
C PHE A 367 -4.38 16.55 1.33
N PRO A 368 -4.30 16.51 2.68
CA PRO A 368 -3.77 17.64 3.46
C PRO A 368 -2.28 17.92 3.20
N THR A 369 -1.49 16.87 2.97
CA THR A 369 -0.03 16.95 2.72
C THR A 369 0.43 15.84 1.79
N ASP A 370 1.65 15.97 1.23
CA ASP A 370 2.32 14.92 0.44
C ASP A 370 2.52 13.64 1.27
N ASP A 371 2.90 13.77 2.54
CA ASP A 371 3.07 12.64 3.46
C ASP A 371 1.74 11.89 3.67
N SER A 372 0.63 12.61 3.80
CA SER A 372 -0.70 12.01 3.95
C SER A 372 -1.12 11.23 2.70
N LEU A 373 -0.78 11.73 1.51
CA LEU A 373 -0.96 11.04 0.24
C LEU A 373 -0.07 9.78 0.19
N LEU A 374 1.22 9.94 0.47
CA LEU A 374 2.19 8.85 0.39
C LEU A 374 1.89 7.71 1.37
N LYS A 375 1.49 8.02 2.63
CA LYS A 375 1.05 7.03 3.61
C LYS A 375 -0.11 6.19 3.09
N MET A 376 -1.14 6.84 2.56
CA MET A 376 -2.33 6.15 2.04
C MET A 376 -1.99 5.27 0.84
N LEU A 377 -1.18 5.78 -0.09
CA LEU A 377 -0.75 5.02 -1.26
C LEU A 377 0.11 3.81 -0.87
N TYR A 378 1.02 3.97 0.10
CA TYR A 378 1.84 2.88 0.60
C TYR A 378 0.99 1.77 1.24
N LEU A 379 0.07 2.11 2.12
CA LEU A 379 -0.81 1.13 2.76
C LEU A 379 -1.73 0.44 1.75
N ALA A 380 -2.27 1.19 0.78
CA ALA A 380 -3.04 0.62 -0.31
C ALA A 380 -2.19 -0.32 -1.19
N MET A 381 -0.96 0.07 -1.51
CA MET A 381 0.00 -0.76 -2.23
C MET A 381 0.27 -2.07 -1.49
N MET A 382 0.51 -2.02 -0.18
CA MET A 382 0.72 -3.23 0.63
C MET A 382 -0.47 -4.20 0.54
N ASP A 383 -1.71 -3.71 0.57
CA ASP A 383 -2.90 -4.55 0.42
C ASP A 383 -3.06 -5.12 -1.01
N ILE A 384 -2.72 -4.33 -2.02
CA ILE A 384 -2.78 -4.76 -3.43
C ILE A 384 -1.74 -5.86 -3.68
N THR A 385 -0.50 -5.66 -3.22
CA THR A 385 0.64 -6.54 -3.49
C THR A 385 0.57 -7.86 -2.71
N LYS A 386 -0.20 -7.95 -1.62
CA LYS A 386 -0.50 -9.24 -0.96
C LYS A 386 -1.04 -10.31 -1.92
N LYS A 387 -1.67 -9.89 -3.01
CA LYS A 387 -2.21 -10.78 -4.05
C LYS A 387 -1.18 -11.17 -5.11
N TRP A 388 0.02 -10.61 -5.09
CA TRP A 388 1.09 -10.91 -6.03
C TRP A 388 1.96 -12.06 -5.52
N THR A 389 1.35 -13.20 -5.26
CA THR A 389 1.99 -14.34 -4.56
C THR A 389 2.77 -15.28 -5.47
N GLY A 390 2.66 -15.12 -6.78
CA GLY A 390 3.26 -16.03 -7.75
C GLY A 390 3.96 -15.31 -8.91
N ARG A 391 4.68 -16.10 -9.69
CA ARG A 391 5.21 -15.65 -10.99
C ARG A 391 4.08 -15.53 -12.03
N ARG A 392 4.33 -14.74 -13.06
CA ARG A 392 3.42 -14.63 -14.20
C ARG A 392 3.19 -16.00 -14.83
N GLN A 393 1.96 -16.25 -15.26
CA GLN A 393 1.65 -17.39 -16.12
C GLN A 393 2.50 -17.31 -17.41
N ASP A 394 2.91 -18.45 -17.96
CA ASP A 394 3.77 -18.56 -19.15
C ASP A 394 5.17 -17.95 -19.01
N TRP A 395 5.62 -17.62 -17.77
CA TRP A 395 6.89 -16.95 -17.56
C TRP A 395 8.10 -17.76 -18.06
N SER A 396 8.09 -19.07 -17.92
CA SER A 396 9.20 -19.91 -18.41
C SER A 396 9.45 -19.75 -19.90
N MET A 397 8.37 -19.61 -20.70
CA MET A 397 8.46 -19.36 -22.14
C MET A 397 8.93 -17.94 -22.44
N ILE A 398 8.38 -16.94 -21.74
CA ILE A 398 8.81 -15.54 -21.87
C ILE A 398 10.29 -15.40 -21.51
N HIS A 399 10.72 -16.00 -20.40
CA HIS A 399 12.12 -15.98 -19.97
C HIS A 399 13.06 -16.61 -21.02
N ALA A 400 12.72 -17.79 -21.53
CA ALA A 400 13.51 -18.44 -22.58
C ALA A 400 13.61 -17.58 -23.85
N GLN A 401 12.52 -16.93 -24.26
CA GLN A 401 12.52 -16.00 -25.39
C GLN A 401 13.39 -14.76 -25.10
N MET A 402 13.27 -14.17 -23.91
CA MET A 402 14.12 -13.03 -23.52
C MET A 402 15.60 -13.41 -23.46
N ALA A 403 15.94 -14.62 -23.01
CA ALA A 403 17.31 -15.10 -22.96
C ALA A 403 17.97 -15.11 -24.33
N VAL A 404 17.22 -15.36 -25.43
CA VAL A 404 17.73 -15.28 -26.79
C VAL A 404 18.02 -13.83 -27.21
N TYR A 405 17.15 -12.88 -26.83
CA TYR A 405 17.32 -11.47 -27.26
C TYR A 405 18.29 -10.68 -26.37
N PHE A 406 18.53 -11.13 -25.15
CA PHE A 406 19.35 -10.44 -24.15
C PHE A 406 20.46 -11.36 -23.61
N GLU A 407 20.94 -12.31 -24.44
CA GLU A 407 21.91 -13.35 -24.06
C GLU A 407 23.11 -12.78 -23.28
N ASP A 408 23.76 -11.73 -23.84
CA ASP A 408 24.93 -11.07 -23.22
C ASP A 408 24.62 -10.31 -21.93
N ARG A 409 23.34 -10.25 -21.49
CA ARG A 409 22.85 -9.44 -20.37
C ARG A 409 22.17 -10.30 -19.31
N MET A 410 21.98 -11.59 -19.58
CA MET A 410 21.45 -12.51 -18.59
C MET A 410 22.54 -12.78 -17.52
N PRO A 411 22.21 -12.68 -16.23
CA PRO A 411 23.14 -13.13 -15.20
C PRO A 411 23.32 -14.65 -15.26
N ASP A 412 24.55 -15.10 -14.94
CA ASP A 412 24.93 -16.53 -14.84
C ASP A 412 24.06 -17.31 -13.85
#